data_a141b68f63c47f0e9254026ba510ca68
#
_entry.id   a141b68f63c47f0e9254026ba510ca68
#
_cell.length_a   1.000
_cell.length_b   1.000
_cell.length_c   1.000
_cell.angle_alpha   90.00
_cell.angle_beta   90.00
_cell.angle_gamma   90.00
#
_symmetry.space_group_name_H-M   'P 1'
#
loop_
_entity.id
_entity.type
_entity.pdbx_description
1 polymer ?
#
loop_
_entity_poly.entity_id
_entity_poly.type
_entity_poly.pdbx_seq_one_letter_code
_entity_poly.pdbx_strand_id
1 'polypeptide(L)'
;MQTNITQKYAITNENTYTKSHIAIDVDSRLILYSQAVRRPKHDTTFAIASIRSLKKHKPEYVIADKAYDTEKIRECINKEIKASDQIPLKSNFRHGWYRRLSQKTFNKEIYSLRNNVESVFSVIKRKLNGNNKSKSTRLQNKETRLKTTIYNILQSIKIEK
;
A
#
# COMPACT_ATOMS: atom_id res chain seq x y z
N MET A 1 -12.21 6.02 8.36
CA MET A 1 -10.98 6.11 7.57
C MET A 1 -10.69 4.79 6.89
N GLN A 2 -10.61 4.79 5.59
CA GLN A 2 -10.36 3.59 4.79
C GLN A 2 -8.91 3.62 4.28
N THR A 3 -8.15 2.56 4.50
CA THR A 3 -6.74 2.52 4.13
C THR A 3 -6.47 1.47 3.07
N ASN A 4 -5.81 1.87 2.01
CA ASN A 4 -5.47 1.01 0.89
C ASN A 4 -3.96 0.76 0.84
N ILE A 5 -3.56 -0.51 0.67
CA ILE A 5 -2.16 -0.93 0.59
C ILE A 5 -1.92 -1.52 -0.79
N THR A 6 -1.07 -0.87 -1.58
CA THR A 6 -0.69 -1.37 -2.91
C THR A 6 0.77 -1.11 -3.22
N GLN A 7 1.33 -1.94 -4.09
CA GLN A 7 2.69 -1.84 -4.58
C GLN A 7 2.72 -1.50 -6.06
N LYS A 8 3.66 -0.64 -6.48
CA LYS A 8 4.07 -0.50 -7.87
C LYS A 8 5.57 -0.31 -8.02
N TYR A 9 6.07 -0.71 -9.18
CA TYR A 9 7.49 -0.72 -9.51
C TYR A 9 7.91 0.59 -10.17
N ALA A 10 9.06 1.15 -9.78
CA ALA A 10 9.80 2.12 -10.59
C ALA A 10 10.93 1.36 -11.30
N ILE A 11 10.93 1.37 -12.63
CA ILE A 11 11.96 0.71 -13.45
C ILE A 11 13.10 1.71 -13.62
N THR A 12 14.30 1.35 -13.18
CA THR A 12 15.55 1.99 -13.58
C THR A 12 16.29 1.04 -14.54
N ASN A 13 16.90 1.58 -15.58
CA ASN A 13 17.69 0.80 -16.54
C ASN A 13 18.73 -0.07 -15.81
N GLU A 14 18.93 -1.29 -16.30
CA GLU A 14 19.82 -2.34 -15.81
C GLU A 14 19.34 -3.07 -14.55
N ASN A 15 18.51 -4.11 -14.73
CA ASN A 15 18.26 -5.23 -13.79
C ASN A 15 18.06 -4.91 -12.29
N THR A 16 18.01 -3.65 -11.88
CA THR A 16 17.78 -3.21 -10.51
C THR A 16 16.67 -2.16 -10.43
N TYR A 17 15.50 -2.60 -10.05
CA TYR A 17 14.38 -1.69 -9.80
C TYR A 17 14.19 -1.42 -8.30
N THR A 18 13.76 -0.22 -7.99
CA THR A 18 13.31 0.14 -6.64
C THR A 18 11.80 -0.10 -6.56
N LYS A 19 11.40 -1.03 -5.69
CA LYS A 19 9.99 -1.30 -5.42
C LYS A 19 9.49 -0.32 -4.36
N SER A 20 8.45 0.43 -4.68
CA SER A 20 7.78 1.32 -3.74
C SER A 20 6.55 0.65 -3.16
N HIS A 21 6.48 0.59 -1.83
CA HIS A 21 5.34 0.09 -1.08
C HIS A 21 4.71 1.27 -0.34
N ILE A 22 3.43 1.55 -0.61
CA ILE A 22 2.70 2.65 0.03
C ILE A 22 1.38 2.17 0.60
N ALA A 23 0.94 2.83 1.69
CA ALA A 23 -0.43 2.78 2.15
C ALA A 23 -1.01 4.19 2.10
N ILE A 24 -2.24 4.31 1.62
CA ILE A 24 -2.94 5.59 1.50
C ILE A 24 -4.23 5.57 2.31
N ASP A 25 -4.66 6.73 2.74
CA ASP A 25 -6.05 6.98 3.09
C ASP A 25 -6.87 7.09 1.80
N VAL A 26 -7.98 6.38 1.74
CA VAL A 26 -8.79 6.27 0.51
C VAL A 26 -9.51 7.58 0.21
N ASP A 27 -9.98 8.28 1.24
CA ASP A 27 -10.79 9.48 1.10
C ASP A 27 -9.92 10.68 0.72
N SER A 28 -8.90 10.97 1.50
CA SER A 28 -8.00 12.10 1.27
C SER A 28 -6.93 11.81 0.19
N ARG A 29 -6.69 10.54 -0.13
CA ARG A 29 -5.59 10.05 -0.98
C ARG A 29 -4.19 10.40 -0.46
N LEU A 30 -4.07 10.77 0.82
CA LEU A 30 -2.78 11.02 1.45
C LEU A 30 -2.03 9.72 1.68
N ILE A 31 -0.73 9.74 1.46
CA ILE A 31 0.15 8.61 1.73
C ILE A 31 0.46 8.58 3.23
N LEU A 32 -0.03 7.56 3.92
CA LEU A 32 0.16 7.34 5.35
C LEU A 32 1.44 6.60 5.69
N TYR A 33 1.89 5.73 4.77
CA TYR A 33 3.12 4.97 4.88
C TYR A 33 3.80 4.84 3.52
N SER A 34 5.11 4.96 3.51
CA SER A 34 5.93 4.77 2.31
C SER A 34 7.23 4.07 2.65
N GLN A 35 7.54 3.03 1.90
CA GLN A 35 8.82 2.32 1.96
C GLN A 35 9.32 2.01 0.56
N ALA A 36 10.59 2.31 0.31
CA ALA A 36 11.27 1.98 -0.92
C ALA A 36 12.33 0.90 -0.66
N VAL A 37 12.35 -0.12 -1.50
CA VAL A 37 13.25 -1.26 -1.35
C VAL A 37 13.87 -1.63 -2.68
N ARG A 38 15.17 -1.82 -2.71
CA ARG A 38 15.89 -2.38 -3.84
C ARG A 38 15.86 -3.91 -3.74
N ARG A 39 15.64 -4.58 -4.85
CA ARG A 39 15.49 -6.04 -5.03
C ARG A 39 14.08 -6.58 -4.83
N PRO A 40 13.70 -7.61 -5.58
CA PRO A 40 12.41 -8.26 -5.45
C PRO A 40 12.35 -9.06 -4.13
N LYS A 41 11.83 -8.43 -3.08
CA LYS A 41 11.36 -9.16 -1.90
C LYS A 41 9.86 -9.37 -2.04
N HIS A 42 9.37 -10.50 -1.53
CA HIS A 42 7.93 -10.78 -1.53
C HIS A 42 7.15 -9.67 -0.82
N ASP A 43 6.02 -9.29 -1.39
CA ASP A 43 5.16 -8.20 -0.95
C ASP A 43 4.73 -8.35 0.50
N THR A 44 4.52 -9.60 0.92
CA THR A 44 4.17 -9.97 2.29
C THR A 44 5.23 -9.60 3.34
N THR A 45 6.51 -9.48 2.94
CA THR A 45 7.60 -9.15 3.87
C THR A 45 7.44 -7.76 4.51
N PHE A 46 6.91 -6.80 3.74
CA PHE A 46 6.73 -5.41 4.20
C PHE A 46 5.30 -5.12 4.67
N ALA A 47 4.36 -6.00 4.35
CA ALA A 47 2.96 -5.81 4.65
C ALA A 47 2.70 -5.61 6.15
N ILE A 48 3.28 -6.46 7.00
CA ILE A 48 3.06 -6.41 8.45
C ILE A 48 3.54 -5.07 9.04
N ALA A 49 4.74 -4.61 8.64
CA ALA A 49 5.27 -3.33 9.12
C ALA A 49 4.41 -2.14 8.66
N SER A 50 3.97 -2.17 7.39
CA SER A 50 3.05 -1.17 6.84
C SER A 50 1.72 -1.16 7.60
N ILE A 51 1.10 -2.33 7.79
CA ILE A 51 -0.17 -2.47 8.51
C ILE A 51 -0.05 -1.95 9.94
N ARG A 52 1.00 -2.35 10.68
CA ARG A 52 1.22 -1.87 12.04
C ARG A 52 1.37 -0.36 12.13
N SER A 53 1.98 0.28 11.12
CA SER A 53 2.09 1.75 11.07
C SER A 53 0.74 2.46 10.97
N LEU A 54 -0.29 1.77 10.47
CA LEU A 54 -1.64 2.31 10.34
C LEU A 54 -2.43 2.34 11.66
N LYS A 55 -1.96 1.65 12.71
CA LYS A 55 -2.66 1.56 14.00
C LYS A 55 -3.02 2.92 14.59
N LYS A 56 -2.13 3.90 14.46
CA LYS A 56 -2.35 5.28 14.93
C LYS A 56 -3.51 6.00 14.23
N HIS A 57 -3.86 5.58 13.01
CA HIS A 57 -4.94 6.17 12.21
C HIS A 57 -6.30 5.49 12.44
N LYS A 58 -6.36 4.37 13.20
CA LYS A 58 -7.59 3.62 13.52
C LYS A 58 -8.46 3.37 12.28
N PRO A 59 -7.95 2.73 11.21
CA PRO A 59 -8.73 2.50 10.01
C PRO A 59 -9.90 1.56 10.31
N GLU A 60 -11.03 1.78 9.66
CA GLU A 60 -12.19 0.89 9.70
C GLU A 60 -11.94 -0.34 8.79
N TYR A 61 -11.37 -0.09 7.61
CA TYR A 61 -11.06 -1.12 6.63
C TYR A 61 -9.61 -1.03 6.17
N VAL A 62 -9.01 -2.18 5.89
CA VAL A 62 -7.72 -2.29 5.21
C VAL A 62 -7.92 -3.06 3.90
N ILE A 63 -7.76 -2.35 2.79
CA ILE A 63 -7.97 -2.87 1.45
C ILE A 63 -6.61 -3.24 0.84
N ALA A 64 -6.45 -4.43 0.31
CA ALA A 64 -5.21 -4.83 -0.35
C ALA A 64 -5.45 -5.86 -1.46
N ASP A 65 -4.45 -6.03 -2.32
CA ASP A 65 -4.48 -7.00 -3.41
C ASP A 65 -4.50 -8.45 -2.91
N LYS A 66 -4.97 -9.34 -3.77
CA LYS A 66 -4.97 -10.80 -3.58
C LYS A 66 -3.57 -11.35 -3.23
N ALA A 67 -2.48 -10.67 -3.62
CA ALA A 67 -1.12 -11.03 -3.24
C ALA A 67 -0.90 -11.04 -1.71
N TYR A 68 -1.65 -10.20 -0.99
CA TYR A 68 -1.61 -10.07 0.48
C TYR A 68 -2.45 -11.10 1.21
N ASP A 69 -3.14 -12.01 0.51
CA ASP A 69 -3.94 -13.06 1.13
C ASP A 69 -3.05 -14.08 1.84
N THR A 70 -2.74 -13.79 3.10
CA THR A 70 -2.12 -14.72 4.05
C THR A 70 -2.82 -14.62 5.39
N GLU A 71 -2.92 -15.72 6.11
CA GLU A 71 -3.56 -15.76 7.43
C GLU A 71 -2.90 -14.76 8.40
N LYS A 72 -1.56 -14.69 8.40
CA LYS A 72 -0.80 -13.78 9.25
C LYS A 72 -1.11 -12.30 9.00
N ILE A 73 -1.29 -11.90 7.73
CA ILE A 73 -1.66 -10.52 7.38
C ILE A 73 -3.07 -10.21 7.88
N ARG A 74 -4.02 -11.11 7.66
CA ARG A 74 -5.40 -10.94 8.10
C ARG A 74 -5.50 -10.91 9.63
N GLU A 75 -4.76 -11.79 10.33
CA GLU A 75 -4.63 -11.73 11.79
C GLU A 75 -4.13 -10.37 12.26
N CYS A 76 -3.07 -9.84 11.64
CA CYS A 76 -2.53 -8.53 12.00
C CYS A 76 -3.57 -7.42 11.81
N ILE A 77 -4.33 -7.43 10.70
CA ILE A 77 -5.37 -6.43 10.45
C ILE A 77 -6.50 -6.55 11.48
N ASN A 78 -7.05 -7.74 11.66
CA ASN A 78 -8.22 -7.94 12.51
C ASN A 78 -7.90 -7.84 14.00
N LYS A 79 -6.78 -8.44 14.45
CA LYS A 79 -6.44 -8.53 15.87
C LYS A 79 -5.63 -7.35 16.39
N GLU A 80 -4.56 -6.95 15.65
CA GLU A 80 -3.66 -5.90 16.12
C GLU A 80 -4.17 -4.50 15.80
N ILE A 81 -4.73 -4.30 14.59
CA ILE A 81 -5.24 -3.00 14.14
C ILE A 81 -6.71 -2.82 14.51
N LYS A 82 -7.46 -3.90 14.66
CA LYS A 82 -8.92 -3.93 14.90
C LYS A 82 -9.70 -3.32 13.73
N ALA A 83 -9.28 -3.61 12.51
CA ALA A 83 -9.91 -3.21 11.26
C ALA A 83 -10.46 -4.44 10.53
N SER A 84 -11.44 -4.24 9.64
CA SER A 84 -11.89 -5.28 8.72
C SER A 84 -10.96 -5.36 7.52
N ASP A 85 -10.51 -6.55 7.15
CA ASP A 85 -9.71 -6.74 5.95
C ASP A 85 -10.59 -6.93 4.71
N GLN A 86 -10.31 -6.16 3.67
CA GLN A 86 -10.95 -6.25 2.37
C GLN A 86 -9.92 -6.74 1.34
N ILE A 87 -9.55 -8.01 1.47
CA ILE A 87 -8.56 -8.68 0.63
C ILE A 87 -9.24 -9.87 -0.06
N PRO A 88 -9.22 -9.99 -1.39
CA PRO A 88 -9.77 -11.15 -2.08
C PRO A 88 -9.04 -12.44 -1.69
N LEU A 89 -9.78 -13.54 -1.57
CA LEU A 89 -9.20 -14.84 -1.30
C LEU A 89 -8.47 -15.41 -2.52
N LYS A 90 -7.39 -16.10 -2.29
CA LYS A 90 -6.74 -16.94 -3.32
C LYS A 90 -7.58 -18.18 -3.57
N SER A 91 -7.67 -18.61 -4.82
CA SER A 91 -8.43 -19.83 -5.20
C SER A 91 -7.96 -21.10 -4.49
N ASN A 92 -6.68 -21.14 -4.09
CA ASN A 92 -6.02 -22.32 -3.51
C ASN A 92 -5.96 -22.26 -1.98
N PHE A 93 -6.74 -21.40 -1.31
CA PHE A 93 -6.71 -21.39 0.14
C PHE A 93 -7.38 -22.65 0.69
N ARG A 94 -6.70 -23.33 1.61
CA ARG A 94 -7.24 -24.57 2.21
C ARG A 94 -7.76 -24.36 3.62
N HIS A 95 -7.08 -23.55 4.44
CA HIS A 95 -7.38 -23.33 5.85
C HIS A 95 -7.07 -21.91 6.29
N GLY A 96 -7.72 -21.47 7.39
CA GLY A 96 -7.48 -20.19 8.03
C GLY A 96 -8.76 -19.64 8.68
N TRP A 97 -8.68 -19.27 9.94
CA TRP A 97 -9.83 -18.71 10.66
C TRP A 97 -10.17 -17.30 10.15
N TYR A 98 -9.16 -16.44 9.99
CA TYR A 98 -9.36 -15.09 9.47
C TYR A 98 -9.76 -15.08 8.00
N ARG A 99 -9.30 -16.04 7.19
CA ARG A 99 -9.76 -16.20 5.81
C ARG A 99 -11.24 -16.54 5.72
N ARG A 100 -11.75 -17.41 6.60
CA ARG A 100 -13.19 -17.73 6.67
C ARG A 100 -14.00 -16.52 7.15
N LEU A 101 -13.49 -15.75 8.11
CA LEU A 101 -14.11 -14.53 8.57
C LEU A 101 -14.22 -13.51 7.42
N SER A 102 -13.12 -13.26 6.74
CA SER A 102 -13.07 -12.34 5.60
C SER A 102 -14.00 -12.73 4.45
N GLN A 103 -14.19 -14.02 4.21
CA GLN A 103 -15.13 -14.49 3.20
C GLN A 103 -16.56 -13.99 3.47
N LYS A 104 -16.93 -13.88 4.75
CA LYS A 104 -18.26 -13.42 5.18
C LYS A 104 -18.38 -11.88 5.17
N THR A 105 -17.28 -11.18 5.41
CA THR A 105 -17.24 -9.71 5.57
C THR A 105 -16.74 -8.99 4.33
N PHE A 106 -16.33 -9.70 3.28
CA PHE A 106 -15.80 -9.10 2.05
C PHE A 106 -16.89 -8.34 1.27
N ASN A 107 -16.65 -7.07 1.02
CA ASN A 107 -17.52 -6.20 0.25
C ASN A 107 -16.80 -5.76 -1.04
N LYS A 108 -17.40 -6.07 -2.20
CA LYS A 108 -16.85 -5.72 -3.51
C LYS A 108 -16.80 -4.22 -3.77
N GLU A 109 -17.76 -3.47 -3.25
CA GLU A 109 -17.81 -2.00 -3.41
C GLU A 109 -16.66 -1.35 -2.67
N ILE A 110 -16.44 -1.73 -1.39
CA ILE A 110 -15.29 -1.28 -0.61
C ILE A 110 -13.99 -1.68 -1.30
N TYR A 111 -13.90 -2.92 -1.79
CA TYR A 111 -12.71 -3.38 -2.49
C TYR A 111 -12.42 -2.60 -3.77
N SER A 112 -13.43 -2.11 -4.49
CA SER A 112 -13.26 -1.30 -5.71
C SER A 112 -12.46 -0.02 -5.46
N LEU A 113 -12.51 0.52 -4.25
CA LEU A 113 -11.74 1.71 -3.83
C LEU A 113 -10.22 1.49 -3.87
N ARG A 114 -9.76 0.24 -4.02
CA ARG A 114 -8.36 -0.09 -4.27
C ARG A 114 -7.76 0.70 -5.44
N ASN A 115 -8.56 1.03 -6.44
CA ASN A 115 -8.12 1.78 -7.60
C ASN A 115 -7.58 3.19 -7.27
N ASN A 116 -7.94 3.74 -6.10
CA ASN A 116 -7.42 5.04 -5.66
C ASN A 116 -5.90 5.04 -5.50
N VAL A 117 -5.28 3.92 -5.12
CA VAL A 117 -3.82 3.80 -5.05
C VAL A 117 -3.19 3.92 -6.43
N GLU A 118 -3.82 3.38 -7.47
CA GLU A 118 -3.33 3.50 -8.84
C GLU A 118 -3.33 4.94 -9.32
N SER A 119 -4.36 5.70 -8.93
CA SER A 119 -4.44 7.13 -9.18
C SER A 119 -3.30 7.90 -8.51
N VAL A 120 -2.98 7.58 -7.26
CA VAL A 120 -1.84 8.17 -6.53
C VAL A 120 -0.52 7.91 -7.26
N PHE A 121 -0.25 6.65 -7.63
CA PHE A 121 0.95 6.32 -8.40
C PHE A 121 1.00 7.01 -9.76
N SER A 122 -0.13 7.14 -10.44
CA SER A 122 -0.22 7.84 -11.71
C SER A 122 0.17 9.33 -11.57
N VAL A 123 -0.30 10.00 -10.52
CA VAL A 123 0.07 11.39 -10.22
C VAL A 123 1.56 11.52 -9.93
N ILE A 124 2.13 10.64 -9.08
CA ILE A 124 3.56 10.64 -8.77
C ILE A 124 4.38 10.46 -10.06
N LYS A 125 4.00 9.52 -10.92
CA LYS A 125 4.70 9.27 -12.18
C LYS A 125 4.67 10.47 -13.13
N ARG A 126 3.52 11.09 -13.29
CA ARG A 126 3.33 12.21 -14.24
C ARG A 126 3.98 13.49 -13.75
N LYS A 127 3.82 13.83 -12.45
CA LYS A 127 4.26 15.11 -11.90
C LYS A 127 5.70 15.11 -11.36
N LEU A 128 6.14 13.95 -10.83
CA LEU A 128 7.41 13.85 -10.09
C LEU A 128 8.40 12.89 -10.76
N ASN A 129 8.13 12.46 -11.98
CA ASN A 129 8.89 11.44 -12.71
C ASN A 129 8.89 10.08 -12.00
N GLY A 130 8.38 9.04 -12.67
CA GLY A 130 8.30 7.68 -12.12
C GLY A 130 9.68 7.03 -11.88
N ASN A 131 10.73 7.49 -12.58
CA ASN A 131 12.06 6.93 -12.50
C ASN A 131 12.94 7.69 -11.49
N ASN A 132 13.76 6.95 -10.74
CA ASN A 132 14.78 7.54 -9.89
C ASN A 132 16.04 7.85 -10.72
N LYS A 133 16.56 9.06 -10.58
CA LYS A 133 17.79 9.50 -11.25
C LYS A 133 19.05 9.14 -10.46
N SER A 134 18.91 8.91 -9.18
CA SER A 134 20.03 8.60 -8.28
C SER A 134 20.66 7.23 -8.60
N LYS A 135 21.99 7.15 -8.60
CA LYS A 135 22.75 5.93 -8.89
C LYS A 135 22.82 4.99 -7.68
N SER A 136 23.02 5.50 -6.47
CA SER A 136 23.16 4.68 -5.27
C SER A 136 21.80 4.30 -4.68
N THR A 137 21.69 3.08 -4.14
CA THR A 137 20.47 2.57 -3.48
C THR A 137 19.97 3.50 -2.37
N ARG A 138 20.90 4.03 -1.56
CA ARG A 138 20.55 4.94 -0.45
C ARG A 138 19.89 6.21 -0.98
N LEU A 139 20.41 6.78 -2.06
CA LEU A 139 19.86 7.98 -2.67
C LEU A 139 18.54 7.70 -3.40
N GLN A 140 18.40 6.55 -4.07
CA GLN A 140 17.13 6.13 -4.68
C GLN A 140 16.00 6.00 -3.65
N ASN A 141 16.29 5.45 -2.46
CA ASN A 141 15.33 5.36 -1.38
C ASN A 141 14.94 6.75 -0.84
N LYS A 142 15.91 7.66 -0.71
CA LYS A 142 15.63 9.05 -0.30
C LYS A 142 14.82 9.79 -1.36
N GLU A 143 15.16 9.63 -2.64
CA GLU A 143 14.44 10.24 -3.76
C GLU A 143 12.98 9.76 -3.80
N THR A 144 12.74 8.45 -3.63
CA THR A 144 11.38 7.90 -3.58
C THR A 144 10.59 8.47 -2.40
N ARG A 145 11.20 8.58 -1.22
CA ARG A 145 10.56 9.18 -0.04
C ARG A 145 10.26 10.67 -0.27
N LEU A 146 11.17 11.40 -0.88
CA LEU A 146 10.96 12.80 -1.20
C LEU A 146 9.77 12.99 -2.15
N LYS A 147 9.67 12.15 -3.19
CA LYS A 147 8.51 12.16 -4.11
C LYS A 147 7.19 11.92 -3.39
N THR A 148 7.14 10.98 -2.43
CA THR A 148 5.92 10.74 -1.64
C THR A 148 5.59 11.92 -0.71
N THR A 149 6.59 12.58 -0.15
CA THR A 149 6.38 13.79 0.68
C THR A 149 5.85 14.95 -0.16
N ILE A 150 6.47 15.23 -1.32
CA ILE A 150 6.02 16.28 -2.25
C ILE A 150 4.58 15.99 -2.71
N TYR A 151 4.26 14.71 -3.01
CA TYR A 151 2.90 14.33 -3.36
C TYR A 151 1.92 14.70 -2.25
N ASN A 152 2.22 14.37 -0.99
CA ASN A 152 1.34 14.70 0.14
C ASN A 152 1.15 16.22 0.30
N ILE A 153 2.19 17.01 0.17
CA ILE A 153 2.08 18.50 0.20
C ILE A 153 1.14 18.99 -0.90
N LEU A 154 1.32 18.52 -2.14
CA LEU A 154 0.46 18.88 -3.26
C LEU A 154 -0.99 18.43 -3.07
N GLN A 155 -1.19 17.30 -2.41
CA GLN A 155 -2.53 16.76 -2.14
C GLN A 155 -3.22 17.53 -1.00
N SER A 156 -2.49 17.90 0.06
CA SER A 156 -3.03 18.72 1.17
C SER A 156 -3.55 20.08 0.67
N ILE A 157 -2.79 20.76 -0.17
CA ILE A 157 -3.22 22.05 -0.77
C ILE A 157 -4.53 21.92 -1.57
N LYS A 158 -4.81 20.73 -2.14
CA LYS A 158 -6.07 20.50 -2.87
C LYS A 158 -7.26 20.23 -1.96
N ILE A 159 -7.02 19.66 -0.79
CA ILE A 159 -8.08 19.34 0.18
C ILE A 159 -8.55 20.59 0.89
N GLU A 160 -7.65 21.58 1.07
CA GLU A 160 -7.96 22.87 1.72
C GLU A 160 -8.72 23.86 0.82
N LYS A 161 -8.88 23.56 -0.47
CA LYS A 161 -9.69 24.34 -1.42
C LYS A 161 -11.08 23.79 -1.58
#